data_48ae6646d76e682fe2c1d748df71f07d
#
_entry.id   48ae6646d76e682fe2c1d748df71f07d
#
_cell.length_a   1.000
_cell.length_b   1.000
_cell.length_c   1.000
_cell.angle_alpha   90.00
_cell.angle_beta   90.00
_cell.angle_gamma   90.00
#
_symmetry.space_group_name_H-M   'P 1'
#
loop_
_entity.id
_entity.type
_entity.pdbx_description
1 polymer ?
#
loop_
_entity_poly.entity_id
_entity_poly.type
_entity_poly.pdbx_seq_one_letter_code
_entity_poly.pdbx_strand_id
1 'polypeptide(L)'
;FYTREIISNINKERTDLYQMTRKRRELQKELETLKTRASRYNDKVAQSKQRLDELKMDLGFLDVAGEGIIMTISTGDDRNLAFLMEDRKLLLILINELKGSGSEAISLNGQRITPISEVTLAGNHINVNSVAIAPPYEFKAIGNKTTLFNNMEDKSPIIDIMRRGFGISVELEKADEIYIDRADKFQFVEYISKGES
;
A
#
# COMPACT_ATOMS: atom_id res chain seq x y z
N PHE A 1 -59.09 -49.42 -36.49
CA PHE A 1 -58.17 -48.44 -37.10
C PHE A 1 -57.85 -47.28 -36.12
N TYR A 2 -58.83 -46.68 -35.53
CA TYR A 2 -58.70 -45.47 -34.63
C TYR A 2 -57.82 -45.74 -33.39
N THR A 3 -57.92 -46.91 -32.78
CA THR A 3 -57.20 -47.28 -31.56
C THR A 3 -55.67 -47.37 -31.76
N ARG A 4 -55.24 -47.86 -32.93
CA ARG A 4 -53.81 -47.97 -33.27
C ARG A 4 -53.14 -46.60 -33.47
N GLU A 5 -53.87 -45.67 -34.06
CA GLU A 5 -53.39 -44.30 -34.32
C GLU A 5 -53.24 -43.51 -33.00
N ILE A 6 -54.22 -43.65 -32.08
CA ILE A 6 -54.12 -43.07 -30.74
C ILE A 6 -52.91 -43.63 -29.95
N ILE A 7 -52.70 -44.95 -29.97
CA ILE A 7 -51.57 -45.58 -29.30
C ILE A 7 -50.23 -45.08 -29.88
N SER A 8 -50.14 -44.94 -31.20
CA SER A 8 -48.94 -44.43 -31.88
C SER A 8 -48.67 -42.97 -31.46
N ASN A 9 -49.69 -42.11 -31.40
CA ASN A 9 -49.54 -40.73 -30.98
C ASN A 9 -49.14 -40.60 -29.51
N ILE A 10 -49.72 -41.39 -28.60
CA ILE A 10 -49.34 -41.44 -27.19
C ILE A 10 -47.89 -41.87 -27.05
N ASN A 11 -47.44 -42.87 -27.79
CA ASN A 11 -46.04 -43.32 -27.71
C ASN A 11 -45.05 -42.25 -28.24
N LYS A 12 -45.44 -41.54 -29.29
CA LYS A 12 -44.65 -40.41 -29.78
C LYS A 12 -44.55 -39.29 -28.76
N GLU A 13 -45.66 -38.84 -28.17
CA GLU A 13 -45.66 -37.81 -27.12
C GLU A 13 -44.87 -38.21 -25.89
N ARG A 14 -44.92 -39.50 -25.47
CA ARG A 14 -44.09 -40.01 -24.36
C ARG A 14 -42.59 -39.94 -24.70
N THR A 15 -42.20 -40.25 -25.92
CA THR A 15 -40.82 -40.14 -26.37
C THR A 15 -40.34 -38.73 -26.40
N ASP A 16 -41.17 -37.81 -26.92
CA ASP A 16 -40.87 -36.36 -26.97
C ASP A 16 -40.76 -35.78 -25.57
N LEU A 17 -41.67 -36.16 -24.67
CA LEU A 17 -41.60 -35.78 -23.26
C LEU A 17 -40.32 -36.24 -22.55
N TYR A 18 -39.92 -37.50 -22.84
CA TYR A 18 -38.67 -38.04 -22.29
C TYR A 18 -37.45 -37.29 -22.82
N GLN A 19 -37.40 -37.00 -24.12
CA GLN A 19 -36.31 -36.22 -24.71
C GLN A 19 -36.26 -34.79 -24.15
N MET A 20 -37.42 -34.12 -24.02
CA MET A 20 -37.49 -32.77 -23.40
C MET A 20 -37.02 -32.78 -21.94
N THR A 21 -37.40 -33.81 -21.18
CA THR A 21 -36.99 -33.95 -19.79
C THR A 21 -35.49 -34.15 -19.66
N ARG A 22 -34.91 -34.97 -20.56
CA ARG A 22 -33.47 -35.17 -20.65
C ARG A 22 -32.75 -33.87 -21.00
N LYS A 23 -33.21 -33.15 -22.02
CA LYS A 23 -32.63 -31.88 -22.45
C LYS A 23 -32.70 -30.81 -21.35
N ARG A 24 -33.80 -30.75 -20.63
CA ARG A 24 -33.96 -29.86 -19.47
C ARG A 24 -32.89 -30.16 -18.41
N ARG A 25 -32.62 -31.44 -18.09
CA ARG A 25 -31.61 -31.83 -17.11
C ARG A 25 -30.19 -31.45 -17.57
N GLU A 26 -29.89 -31.61 -18.85
CA GLU A 26 -28.61 -31.23 -19.44
C GLU A 26 -28.39 -29.70 -19.32
N LEU A 27 -29.40 -28.91 -19.72
CA LEU A 27 -29.35 -27.45 -19.62
C LEU A 27 -29.25 -26.95 -18.19
N GLN A 28 -29.91 -27.62 -17.23
CA GLN A 28 -29.78 -27.27 -15.80
C GLN A 28 -28.36 -27.52 -15.30
N LYS A 29 -27.70 -28.62 -15.68
CA LYS A 29 -26.29 -28.88 -15.34
C LYS A 29 -25.34 -27.87 -15.96
N GLU A 30 -25.58 -27.50 -17.23
CA GLU A 30 -24.77 -26.49 -17.90
C GLU A 30 -24.89 -25.13 -17.23
N LEU A 31 -26.11 -24.73 -16.89
CA LEU A 31 -26.39 -23.49 -16.17
C LEU A 31 -25.68 -23.44 -14.81
N GLU A 32 -25.69 -24.52 -14.04
CA GLU A 32 -25.00 -24.61 -12.75
C GLU A 32 -23.48 -24.53 -12.91
N THR A 33 -22.95 -25.17 -13.96
CA THR A 33 -21.53 -25.08 -14.30
C THR A 33 -21.13 -23.65 -14.67
N LEU A 34 -21.93 -22.97 -15.47
CA LEU A 34 -21.71 -21.58 -15.87
C LEU A 34 -21.77 -20.62 -14.67
N LYS A 35 -22.75 -20.80 -13.76
CA LYS A 35 -22.83 -20.03 -12.52
C LYS A 35 -21.58 -20.20 -11.65
N THR A 36 -21.12 -21.42 -11.48
CA THR A 36 -19.91 -21.72 -10.71
C THR A 36 -18.66 -21.08 -11.33
N ARG A 37 -18.55 -21.12 -12.67
CA ARG A 37 -17.45 -20.45 -13.37
C ARG A 37 -17.53 -18.94 -13.20
N ALA A 38 -18.72 -18.34 -13.35
CA ALA A 38 -18.90 -16.91 -13.17
C ALA A 38 -18.54 -16.44 -11.75
N SER A 39 -18.94 -17.20 -10.72
CA SER A 39 -18.54 -16.91 -9.33
C SER A 39 -17.02 -16.93 -9.15
N ARG A 40 -16.34 -17.96 -9.66
CA ARG A 40 -14.88 -18.03 -9.60
C ARG A 40 -14.15 -16.90 -10.32
N TYR A 41 -14.72 -16.38 -11.42
CA TYR A 41 -14.17 -15.19 -12.10
C TYR A 41 -14.32 -13.95 -11.24
N ASN A 42 -15.48 -13.75 -10.63
CA ASN A 42 -15.72 -12.63 -9.72
C ASN A 42 -14.78 -12.65 -8.52
N ASP A 43 -14.56 -13.82 -7.92
CA ASP A 43 -13.63 -13.99 -6.81
C ASP A 43 -12.18 -13.65 -7.22
N LYS A 44 -11.74 -14.10 -8.40
CA LYS A 44 -10.41 -13.76 -8.94
C LYS A 44 -10.27 -12.26 -9.24
N VAL A 45 -11.30 -11.64 -9.78
CA VAL A 45 -11.31 -10.19 -10.02
C VAL A 45 -11.22 -9.42 -8.71
N ALA A 46 -11.99 -9.82 -7.69
CA ALA A 46 -11.93 -9.20 -6.35
C ALA A 46 -10.54 -9.35 -5.73
N GLN A 47 -9.94 -10.54 -5.76
CA GLN A 47 -8.58 -10.77 -5.29
C GLN A 47 -7.52 -9.94 -6.04
N SER A 48 -7.66 -9.83 -7.37
CA SER A 48 -6.73 -9.03 -8.17
C SER A 48 -6.84 -7.54 -7.85
N LYS A 49 -8.06 -7.05 -7.60
CA LYS A 49 -8.30 -5.66 -7.19
C LYS A 49 -7.68 -5.40 -5.81
N GLN A 50 -7.91 -6.27 -4.84
CA GLN A 50 -7.31 -6.15 -3.52
C GLN A 50 -5.79 -6.11 -3.60
N ARG A 51 -5.18 -7.02 -4.36
CA ARG A 51 -3.73 -7.04 -4.56
C ARG A 51 -3.19 -5.78 -5.22
N LEU A 52 -3.94 -5.22 -6.17
CA LEU A 52 -3.59 -3.94 -6.79
C LEU A 52 -3.63 -2.79 -5.78
N ASP A 53 -4.64 -2.74 -4.92
CA ASP A 53 -4.77 -1.70 -3.90
C ASP A 53 -3.66 -1.83 -2.84
N GLU A 54 -3.31 -3.04 -2.41
CA GLU A 54 -2.15 -3.30 -1.54
C GLU A 54 -0.85 -2.77 -2.17
N LEU A 55 -0.57 -3.12 -3.43
CA LEU A 55 0.61 -2.63 -4.14
C LEU A 55 0.62 -1.10 -4.31
N LYS A 56 -0.54 -0.49 -4.51
CA LYS A 56 -0.65 0.97 -4.56
C LYS A 56 -0.34 1.62 -3.21
N MET A 57 -0.77 1.03 -2.10
CA MET A 57 -0.42 1.51 -0.75
C MET A 57 1.09 1.42 -0.52
N ASP A 58 1.71 0.27 -0.80
CA ASP A 58 3.15 0.03 -0.63
C ASP A 58 3.99 1.02 -1.45
N LEU A 59 3.55 1.34 -2.65
CA LEU A 59 4.23 2.28 -3.54
C LEU A 59 3.91 3.76 -3.24
N GLY A 60 3.01 4.03 -2.30
CA GLY A 60 2.63 5.39 -1.93
C GLY A 60 1.62 6.07 -2.87
N PHE A 61 0.88 5.31 -3.68
CA PHE A 61 -0.15 5.85 -4.58
C PHE A 61 -1.48 6.17 -3.89
N LEU A 62 -1.66 5.76 -2.64
CA LEU A 62 -2.87 5.99 -1.86
C LEU A 62 -2.54 6.72 -0.56
N ASP A 63 -3.48 7.57 -0.14
CA ASP A 63 -3.47 8.11 1.20
C ASP A 63 -3.65 6.99 2.21
N VAL A 64 -2.95 7.07 3.34
CA VAL A 64 -2.99 6.02 4.36
C VAL A 64 -3.17 6.63 5.75
N ALA A 65 -3.84 5.88 6.61
CA ALA A 65 -4.02 6.24 8.01
C ALA A 65 -3.79 5.02 8.91
N GLY A 66 -3.25 5.25 10.09
CA GLY A 66 -3.00 4.20 11.07
C GLY A 66 -2.33 4.71 12.33
N GLU A 67 -2.14 3.85 13.31
CA GLU A 67 -1.35 4.18 14.50
C GLU A 67 0.14 4.29 14.16
N GLY A 68 0.90 5.01 15.00
CA GLY A 68 2.34 5.13 14.76
C GLY A 68 3.03 6.09 15.71
N ILE A 69 4.09 6.74 15.20
CA ILE A 69 4.85 7.76 15.92
C ILE A 69 5.01 9.02 15.09
N ILE A 70 5.08 10.14 15.79
CA ILE A 70 5.50 11.43 15.26
C ILE A 70 6.84 11.76 15.88
N MET A 71 7.82 12.15 15.06
CA MET A 71 9.15 12.54 15.51
C MET A 71 9.47 13.92 14.98
N THR A 72 9.71 14.87 15.90
CA THR A 72 10.04 16.25 15.58
C THR A 72 11.50 16.53 15.88
N ILE A 73 12.22 17.07 14.89
CA ILE A 73 13.64 17.39 14.95
C ILE A 73 13.82 18.88 14.81
N SER A 74 14.44 19.51 15.80
CA SER A 74 14.69 20.94 15.85
C SER A 74 16.04 21.26 16.49
N THR A 75 16.46 22.52 16.38
CA THR A 75 17.60 23.07 17.11
C THR A 75 17.19 24.34 17.82
N GLY A 76 17.76 24.57 18.99
CA GLY A 76 17.52 25.79 19.79
C GLY A 76 18.50 26.93 19.46
N ASP A 77 19.36 26.80 18.50
CA ASP A 77 20.38 27.75 18.11
C ASP A 77 20.31 28.13 16.60
N ASP A 78 21.09 29.13 16.19
CA ASP A 78 21.11 29.68 14.83
C ASP A 78 21.86 28.80 13.81
N ARG A 79 22.27 27.59 14.16
CA ARG A 79 22.93 26.67 13.22
C ARG A 79 22.02 26.29 12.08
N ASN A 80 22.58 26.20 10.87
CA ASN A 80 21.87 25.68 9.74
C ASN A 80 21.63 24.18 9.89
N LEU A 81 20.47 23.82 10.46
CA LEU A 81 20.08 22.41 10.68
C LEU A 81 20.01 21.64 9.37
N ALA A 82 19.57 22.26 8.27
CA ALA A 82 19.50 21.59 6.96
C ALA A 82 20.87 21.11 6.49
N PHE A 83 21.90 21.96 6.61
CA PHE A 83 23.28 21.61 6.26
C PHE A 83 23.78 20.44 7.12
N LEU A 84 23.59 20.50 8.44
CA LEU A 84 24.03 19.44 9.35
C LEU A 84 23.32 18.10 9.07
N MET A 85 22.02 18.14 8.82
CA MET A 85 21.22 16.94 8.53
C MET A 85 21.66 16.27 7.23
N GLU A 86 21.99 17.06 6.20
CA GLU A 86 22.41 16.52 4.90
C GLU A 86 23.89 16.14 4.87
N ASP A 87 24.79 16.96 5.43
CA ASP A 87 26.24 16.65 5.50
C ASP A 87 26.51 15.26 6.14
N ARG A 88 25.73 14.94 7.15
CA ARG A 88 25.82 13.67 7.89
C ARG A 88 24.83 12.61 7.40
N LYS A 89 24.02 12.91 6.37
CA LYS A 89 22.96 12.03 5.89
C LYS A 89 21.98 11.57 6.97
N LEU A 90 21.75 12.40 7.99
CA LEU A 90 20.99 12.03 9.17
C LEU A 90 19.54 11.70 8.83
N LEU A 91 18.90 12.46 7.91
CA LEU A 91 17.52 12.19 7.48
C LEU A 91 17.41 10.84 6.78
N LEU A 92 18.37 10.51 5.92
CA LEU A 92 18.37 9.23 5.21
C LEU A 92 18.57 8.04 6.18
N ILE A 93 19.46 8.21 7.18
CA ILE A 93 19.66 7.19 8.20
C ILE A 93 18.39 6.98 9.02
N LEU A 94 17.72 8.07 9.45
CA LEU A 94 16.45 8.01 10.18
C LEU A 94 15.34 7.32 9.37
N ILE A 95 15.21 7.64 8.07
CA ILE A 95 14.27 6.95 7.18
C ILE A 95 14.54 5.45 7.16
N ASN A 96 15.80 5.05 7.06
CA ASN A 96 16.18 3.63 7.04
C ASN A 96 15.96 2.95 8.40
N GLU A 97 16.23 3.62 9.51
CA GLU A 97 15.94 3.09 10.85
C GLU A 97 14.44 2.93 11.09
N LEU A 98 13.61 3.91 10.66
CA LEU A 98 12.16 3.81 10.74
C LEU A 98 11.64 2.63 9.91
N LYS A 99 12.14 2.45 8.68
CA LYS A 99 11.82 1.28 7.85
C LYS A 99 12.23 -0.03 8.52
N GLY A 100 13.46 -0.09 9.05
CA GLY A 100 13.98 -1.25 9.77
C GLY A 100 13.22 -1.56 11.06
N SER A 101 12.59 -0.57 11.67
CA SER A 101 11.76 -0.69 12.87
C SER A 101 10.31 -1.15 12.58
N GLY A 102 9.95 -1.35 11.31
CA GLY A 102 8.65 -1.86 10.89
C GLY A 102 7.62 -0.79 10.55
N SER A 103 8.07 0.41 10.11
CA SER A 103 7.12 1.38 9.56
C SER A 103 6.60 0.92 8.20
N GLU A 104 5.29 0.98 8.04
CA GLU A 104 4.56 0.67 6.80
C GLU A 104 4.47 1.88 5.87
N ALA A 105 4.44 3.07 6.46
CA ALA A 105 4.43 4.33 5.72
C ALA A 105 5.18 5.41 6.49
N ILE A 106 5.90 6.26 5.76
CA ILE A 106 6.67 7.38 6.34
C ILE A 106 6.39 8.64 5.53
N SER A 107 6.27 9.77 6.21
CA SER A 107 6.36 11.11 5.60
C SER A 107 7.35 11.99 6.33
N LEU A 108 7.91 12.97 5.63
CA LEU A 108 8.78 14.01 6.16
C LEU A 108 8.24 15.37 5.73
N ASN A 109 7.84 16.19 6.69
CA ASN A 109 7.18 17.47 6.47
C ASN A 109 6.03 17.37 5.44
N GLY A 110 5.17 16.34 5.57
CA GLY A 110 4.05 16.08 4.66
C GLY A 110 4.43 15.38 3.35
N GLN A 111 5.72 15.24 3.03
CA GLN A 111 6.15 14.54 1.81
C GLN A 111 6.25 13.04 2.06
N ARG A 112 5.43 12.23 1.35
CA ARG A 112 5.48 10.77 1.42
C ARG A 112 6.84 10.23 0.98
N ILE A 113 7.43 9.39 1.80
CA ILE A 113 8.67 8.68 1.47
C ILE A 113 8.32 7.35 0.78
N THR A 114 8.73 7.23 -0.46
CA THR A 114 8.55 6.04 -1.31
C THR A 114 9.91 5.43 -1.66
N PRO A 115 9.96 4.27 -2.33
CA PRO A 115 11.23 3.70 -2.81
C PRO A 115 12.02 4.59 -3.78
N ILE A 116 11.34 5.51 -4.46
CA ILE A 116 11.95 6.42 -5.44
C ILE A 116 12.10 7.85 -4.89
N SER A 117 11.80 8.09 -3.62
CA SER A 117 11.94 9.40 -3.00
C SER A 117 13.40 9.81 -2.92
N GLU A 118 13.66 11.08 -3.22
CA GLU A 118 14.95 11.71 -3.06
C GLU A 118 14.94 12.72 -1.89
N VAL A 119 16.06 12.79 -1.20
CA VAL A 119 16.33 13.80 -0.15
C VAL A 119 17.66 14.45 -0.48
N THR A 120 17.64 15.75 -0.80
CA THR A 120 18.82 16.47 -1.26
C THR A 120 18.93 17.84 -0.61
N LEU A 121 20.16 18.34 -0.42
CA LEU A 121 20.41 19.72 0.04
C LEU A 121 20.32 20.67 -1.16
N ALA A 122 19.57 21.74 -0.99
CA ALA A 122 19.43 22.80 -1.98
C ALA A 122 19.66 24.17 -1.32
N GLY A 123 20.90 24.64 -1.33
CA GLY A 123 21.30 25.85 -0.62
C GLY A 123 21.15 25.71 0.91
N ASN A 124 20.22 26.45 1.51
CA ASN A 124 19.99 26.48 2.94
C ASN A 124 18.81 25.59 3.40
N HIS A 125 18.22 24.82 2.52
CA HIS A 125 17.06 23.96 2.83
C HIS A 125 17.24 22.57 2.21
N ILE A 126 16.41 21.66 2.65
CA ILE A 126 16.36 20.28 2.12
C ILE A 126 15.20 20.19 1.15
N ASN A 127 15.41 19.54 0.02
CA ASN A 127 14.35 19.12 -0.87
C ASN A 127 14.02 17.64 -0.63
N VAL A 128 12.73 17.35 -0.50
CA VAL A 128 12.19 15.99 -0.49
C VAL A 128 11.23 15.91 -1.66
N ASN A 129 11.44 14.97 -2.57
CA ASN A 129 10.62 14.82 -3.80
C ASN A 129 10.53 16.12 -4.61
N SER A 130 11.61 16.91 -4.66
CA SER A 130 11.67 18.26 -5.29
C SER A 130 10.83 19.34 -4.57
N VAL A 131 10.34 19.09 -3.36
CA VAL A 131 9.65 20.07 -2.52
C VAL A 131 10.60 20.55 -1.43
N ALA A 132 10.77 21.86 -1.32
CA ALA A 132 11.62 22.46 -0.28
C ALA A 132 10.97 22.35 1.09
N ILE A 133 11.71 21.80 2.05
CA ILE A 133 11.30 21.70 3.44
C ILE A 133 12.30 22.44 4.35
N ALA A 134 11.79 22.92 5.48
CA ALA A 134 12.60 23.63 6.50
C ALA A 134 12.31 23.08 7.89
N PRO A 135 13.25 23.28 8.84
CA PRO A 135 13.02 22.92 10.25
C PRO A 135 11.81 23.63 10.84
N PRO A 136 11.11 23.06 11.84
CA PRO A 136 11.38 21.73 12.38
C PRO A 136 11.07 20.62 11.35
N TYR A 137 11.87 19.54 11.39
CA TYR A 137 11.61 18.38 10.54
C TYR A 137 10.69 17.42 11.27
N GLU A 138 9.48 17.23 10.73
CA GLU A 138 8.48 16.33 11.27
C GLU A 138 8.44 15.03 10.46
N PHE A 139 8.78 13.93 11.10
CA PHE A 139 8.52 12.60 10.58
C PHE A 139 7.21 12.05 11.13
N LYS A 140 6.38 11.53 10.26
CA LYS A 140 5.24 10.71 10.64
C LYS A 140 5.51 9.30 10.14
N ALA A 141 5.38 8.31 11.01
CA ALA A 141 5.60 6.90 10.67
C ALA A 141 4.43 6.07 11.16
N ILE A 142 3.73 5.43 10.22
CA ILE A 142 2.63 4.49 10.50
C ILE A 142 3.20 3.10 10.71
N GLY A 143 2.71 2.38 11.71
CA GLY A 143 3.11 1.03 12.10
C GLY A 143 2.80 0.80 13.56
N ASN A 144 3.21 -0.34 14.14
CA ASN A 144 2.99 -0.58 15.56
C ASN A 144 3.69 0.50 16.41
N LYS A 145 2.90 1.42 16.98
CA LYS A 145 3.40 2.60 17.71
C LYS A 145 4.32 2.28 18.87
N THR A 146 4.10 1.16 19.57
CA THR A 146 4.93 0.77 20.70
C THR A 146 6.28 0.24 20.25
N THR A 147 6.29 -0.58 19.20
CA THR A 147 7.52 -1.12 18.62
C THR A 147 8.35 -0.01 17.99
N LEU A 148 7.74 0.86 17.20
CA LEU A 148 8.39 2.00 16.57
C LEU A 148 9.00 2.92 17.61
N PHE A 149 8.22 3.31 18.63
CA PHE A 149 8.68 4.19 19.68
C PHE A 149 9.88 3.60 20.44
N ASN A 150 9.78 2.34 20.91
CA ASN A 150 10.84 1.73 21.67
C ASN A 150 12.12 1.52 20.84
N ASN A 151 11.98 1.19 19.55
CA ASN A 151 13.15 1.04 18.69
C ASN A 151 13.83 2.39 18.41
N MET A 152 13.06 3.45 18.21
CA MET A 152 13.62 4.77 17.94
C MET A 152 14.12 5.47 19.22
N GLU A 153 13.39 5.41 20.33
CA GLU A 153 13.78 6.11 21.58
C GLU A 153 14.90 5.40 22.31
N ASP A 154 14.82 4.05 22.45
CA ASP A 154 15.70 3.29 23.32
C ASP A 154 16.90 2.67 22.59
N LYS A 155 16.79 2.42 21.28
CA LYS A 155 17.77 1.62 20.54
C LYS A 155 18.40 2.33 19.35
N SER A 156 17.92 3.51 18.95
CA SER A 156 18.46 4.22 17.80
C SER A 156 19.77 4.92 18.14
N PRO A 157 20.92 4.46 17.61
CA PRO A 157 22.19 5.12 17.85
C PRO A 157 22.24 6.50 17.19
N ILE A 158 21.47 6.72 16.12
CA ILE A 158 21.48 8.02 15.43
C ILE A 158 20.76 9.09 16.25
N ILE A 159 19.68 8.76 16.96
CA ILE A 159 19.00 9.70 17.84
C ILE A 159 19.93 10.10 19.02
N ASP A 160 20.65 9.15 19.59
CA ASP A 160 21.65 9.44 20.63
C ASP A 160 22.77 10.36 20.11
N ILE A 161 23.28 10.11 18.91
CA ILE A 161 24.30 10.97 18.28
C ILE A 161 23.73 12.36 18.02
N MET A 162 22.51 12.49 17.55
CA MET A 162 21.86 13.77 17.30
C MET A 162 21.70 14.57 18.59
N ARG A 163 21.16 13.94 19.64
CA ARG A 163 20.93 14.59 20.93
C ARG A 163 22.24 14.96 21.64
N ARG A 164 23.13 14.00 21.82
CA ARG A 164 24.38 14.17 22.63
C ARG A 164 25.55 14.70 21.82
N GLY A 165 25.67 14.29 20.56
CA GLY A 165 26.80 14.66 19.71
C GLY A 165 26.62 16.03 19.06
N PHE A 166 25.39 16.34 18.62
CA PHE A 166 25.13 17.58 17.89
C PHE A 166 24.23 18.56 18.63
N GLY A 167 23.66 18.20 19.79
CA GLY A 167 22.76 19.07 20.55
C GLY A 167 21.44 19.36 19.79
N ILE A 168 21.00 18.43 18.97
CA ILE A 168 19.75 18.51 18.22
C ILE A 168 18.63 17.98 19.13
N SER A 169 17.52 18.72 19.23
CA SER A 169 16.31 18.22 19.89
C SER A 169 15.62 17.21 18.99
N VAL A 170 15.33 16.03 19.54
CA VAL A 170 14.54 14.98 18.90
C VAL A 170 13.45 14.57 19.87
N GLU A 171 12.22 14.92 19.55
CA GLU A 171 11.03 14.62 20.33
C GLU A 171 10.23 13.52 19.63
N LEU A 172 9.80 12.48 20.38
CA LEU A 172 9.00 11.37 19.88
C LEU A 172 7.68 11.29 20.62
N GLU A 173 6.61 11.11 19.88
CA GLU A 173 5.26 10.94 20.40
C GLU A 173 4.60 9.73 19.78
N LYS A 174 3.84 8.96 20.58
CA LYS A 174 2.96 7.92 20.09
C LYS A 174 1.64 8.52 19.68
N ALA A 175 1.12 8.13 18.53
CA ALA A 175 -0.17 8.58 18.04
C ALA A 175 -1.06 7.38 17.70
N ASP A 176 -2.34 7.48 18.06
CA ASP A 176 -3.34 6.46 17.79
C ASP A 176 -3.81 6.52 16.34
N GLU A 177 -3.72 7.69 15.72
CA GLU A 177 -4.10 7.93 14.33
C GLU A 177 -3.17 8.97 13.69
N ILE A 178 -2.53 8.58 12.61
CA ILE A 178 -1.65 9.39 11.78
C ILE A 178 -2.17 9.33 10.35
N TYR A 179 -2.29 10.49 9.72
CA TYR A 179 -2.59 10.61 8.29
C TYR A 179 -1.33 10.93 7.52
N ILE A 180 -1.11 10.18 6.43
CA ILE A 180 -0.03 10.44 5.47
C ILE A 180 -0.63 10.42 4.07
N ASP A 181 -0.52 11.55 3.38
CA ASP A 181 -1.00 11.70 2.01
C ASP A 181 -0.21 10.81 1.04
N ARG A 182 -0.81 10.52 -0.09
CA ARG A 182 -0.12 9.87 -1.21
C ARG A 182 1.02 10.76 -1.73
N ALA A 183 1.96 10.17 -2.44
CA ALA A 183 3.02 10.92 -3.09
C ALA A 183 2.46 11.75 -4.27
N ASP A 184 2.86 13.02 -4.37
CA ASP A 184 2.36 13.95 -5.39
C ASP A 184 2.91 13.66 -6.79
N LYS A 185 4.09 13.06 -6.88
CA LYS A 185 4.77 12.79 -8.16
C LYS A 185 5.07 11.30 -8.29
N PHE A 186 4.61 10.74 -9.41
CA PHE A 186 4.92 9.37 -9.80
C PHE A 186 5.69 9.38 -11.10
N GLN A 187 6.76 8.63 -11.15
CA GLN A 187 7.47 8.40 -12.40
C GLN A 187 6.82 7.19 -13.08
N PHE A 188 6.10 7.45 -14.17
CA PHE A 188 5.59 6.38 -15.02
C PHE A 188 6.76 5.71 -15.74
N VAL A 189 6.76 4.39 -15.73
CA VAL A 189 7.75 3.58 -16.43
C VAL A 189 7.24 3.34 -17.85
N GLU A 190 7.83 4.01 -18.84
CA GLU A 190 7.42 3.92 -20.24
C GLU A 190 8.24 2.88 -21.03
N TYR A 191 9.50 2.66 -20.62
CA TYR A 191 10.47 1.88 -21.39
C TYR A 191 10.81 0.50 -20.77
N ILE A 192 10.16 0.11 -19.67
CA ILE A 192 10.38 -1.18 -19.04
C ILE A 192 9.23 -2.12 -19.41
N SER A 193 9.55 -3.25 -20.04
CA SER A 193 8.64 -4.37 -20.25
C SER A 193 9.02 -5.54 -19.34
N LYS A 194 8.04 -6.42 -19.07
CA LYS A 194 8.31 -7.65 -18.34
C LYS A 194 9.27 -8.53 -19.16
N GLY A 195 10.43 -8.86 -18.56
CA GLY A 195 11.31 -9.87 -19.16
C GLY A 195 10.60 -11.22 -19.21
N GLU A 196 10.61 -11.86 -20.36
CA GLU A 196 10.18 -13.25 -20.51
C GLU A 196 11.27 -14.15 -19.90
N SER A 197 10.90 -14.98 -18.95
CA SER A 197 11.76 -16.00 -18.31
C SER A 197 11.37 -17.38 -18.80
#